data_fb9200cb83c534df8750ea25653b0edc
#
_entry.id   fb9200cb83c534df8750ea25653b0edc
#
_cell.length_a   1.000
_cell.length_b   1.000
_cell.length_c   1.000
_cell.angle_alpha   90.00
_cell.angle_beta   90.00
_cell.angle_gamma   90.00
#
_symmetry.space_group_name_H-M   'P 1'
#
loop_
_entity.id
_entity.type
_entity.pdbx_description
1 polymer ?
#
loop_
_entity_poly.entity_id
_entity_poly.type
_entity_poly.pdbx_seq_one_letter_code
_entity_poly.pdbx_strand_id
1 'polypeptide(L)'
;MYPKIEHHGGAQGVTGSCHQLWFDSEHSLLVDCGLFQGQEVDDSLPALERLTIDFPTETIQALIVTHVHIDHIGRLPYLLAAGFRGPIICSPPSAHLLPLVIEDALKIGFTRNKSLIERFLKQVKQQLVVLPYKQWHSLIDQKGLAVKVRLQRAGHILGSAYIEVDFNDVSPQDSLTDDVTESKRIVFSGDLGAPWTPLLPAPRSPYRADILVLESTYGDRLHQHRRERSQQLEHLIEQAMACGGHIIIPAFSIGRTQELLYELEHIIHRAEPGSMIKSLEVIVDSPLAAKFTQSYRELKDWWDKEAWRRYRQGRHPLSFDELYTVDGHDEHLQTVDYLSRSQRSTLIIAASGMASGGRIVNYLKAMLGESRHQVLFTGYQAKGTPGADILRYGPQGGWVKLDGEKYTIQASVHQISGYSAHADQKDLINFVKRMRYWPQEIRLVHGDDQAREALKDQFEQLYRESIGFDGQVILAN
;
A
#
# COMPACT_ATOMS: atom_id res chain seq x y z
N MET A 1 -5.71 -25.76 -18.86
CA MET A 1 -5.46 -24.81 -19.97
C MET A 1 -4.59 -23.69 -19.40
N TYR A 2 -3.55 -23.29 -20.07
CA TYR A 2 -2.66 -22.18 -19.67
C TYR A 2 -2.98 -20.93 -20.49
N PRO A 3 -2.71 -19.71 -19.94
CA PRO A 3 -2.17 -19.46 -18.61
C PRO A 3 -3.19 -19.79 -17.50
N LYS A 4 -2.69 -20.23 -16.34
CA LYS A 4 -3.50 -20.46 -15.12
C LYS A 4 -3.03 -19.50 -14.04
N ILE A 5 -3.97 -18.93 -13.26
CA ILE A 5 -3.64 -18.05 -12.13
C ILE A 5 -4.18 -18.71 -10.88
N GLU A 6 -3.31 -18.86 -9.88
CA GLU A 6 -3.63 -19.32 -8.53
C GLU A 6 -3.40 -18.18 -7.53
N HIS A 7 -4.24 -18.09 -6.53
CA HIS A 7 -4.16 -17.06 -5.51
C HIS A 7 -3.84 -17.72 -4.17
N HIS A 8 -2.63 -17.48 -3.65
CA HIS A 8 -2.15 -17.98 -2.36
C HIS A 8 -2.38 -16.99 -1.22
N GLY A 9 -3.18 -15.95 -1.48
CA GLY A 9 -3.59 -14.90 -0.58
C GLY A 9 -4.02 -13.63 -1.30
N GLY A 10 -4.68 -12.73 -0.59
CA GLY A 10 -5.25 -11.50 -1.17
C GLY A 10 -6.42 -11.72 -2.12
N ALA A 11 -7.00 -12.94 -2.20
CA ALA A 11 -8.15 -13.23 -3.04
C ALA A 11 -9.46 -12.75 -2.41
N GLN A 12 -9.69 -13.05 -1.13
CA GLN A 12 -10.93 -12.78 -0.41
C GLN A 12 -10.81 -11.69 0.66
N GLY A 13 -9.72 -10.96 0.70
CA GLY A 13 -9.44 -9.93 1.68
C GLY A 13 -8.47 -8.89 1.15
N VAL A 14 -8.03 -8.01 2.04
CA VAL A 14 -7.15 -6.87 1.72
C VAL A 14 -5.71 -7.08 2.15
N THR A 15 -5.32 -8.31 2.53
CA THR A 15 -3.98 -8.61 2.99
C THR A 15 -3.45 -9.93 2.42
N GLY A 16 -2.15 -10.18 2.55
CA GLY A 16 -1.54 -11.43 2.12
C GLY A 16 -1.40 -11.62 0.62
N SER A 17 -1.40 -10.54 -0.17
CA SER A 17 -1.36 -10.59 -1.64
C SER A 17 -0.25 -11.52 -2.15
N CYS A 18 -0.63 -12.58 -2.89
CA CYS A 18 0.29 -13.57 -3.42
C CYS A 18 -0.38 -14.32 -4.57
N HIS A 19 0.08 -14.09 -5.80
CA HIS A 19 -0.56 -14.62 -7.00
C HIS A 19 0.47 -15.34 -7.86
N GLN A 20 0.17 -16.58 -8.26
CA GLN A 20 1.03 -17.38 -9.10
C GLN A 20 0.43 -17.52 -10.50
N LEU A 21 1.18 -17.07 -11.51
CA LEU A 21 0.84 -17.19 -12.91
C LEU A 21 1.63 -18.34 -13.54
N TRP A 22 0.94 -19.39 -13.94
CA TRP A 22 1.51 -20.54 -14.61
C TRP A 22 1.46 -20.38 -16.13
N PHE A 23 2.56 -20.64 -16.78
CA PHE A 23 2.70 -20.65 -18.24
C PHE A 23 2.57 -22.06 -18.80
N ASP A 24 3.06 -23.05 -18.07
CA ASP A 24 2.95 -24.50 -18.31
C ASP A 24 3.05 -25.26 -16.99
N SER A 25 3.26 -26.58 -17.02
CA SER A 25 3.40 -27.41 -15.79
C SER A 25 4.70 -27.20 -15.01
N GLU A 26 5.71 -26.57 -15.62
CA GLU A 26 7.07 -26.45 -15.06
C GLU A 26 7.49 -24.99 -14.82
N HIS A 27 6.78 -24.04 -15.43
CA HIS A 27 7.17 -22.61 -15.38
C HIS A 27 6.04 -21.77 -14.85
N SER A 28 6.32 -21.02 -13.80
CA SER A 28 5.41 -20.04 -13.22
C SER A 28 6.12 -18.75 -12.80
N LEU A 29 5.33 -17.72 -12.54
CA LEU A 29 5.76 -16.42 -12.04
C LEU A 29 4.98 -16.13 -10.76
N LEU A 30 5.65 -15.68 -9.71
CA LEU A 30 4.98 -15.20 -8.50
C LEU A 30 4.88 -13.67 -8.51
N VAL A 31 3.71 -13.14 -8.24
CA VAL A 31 3.45 -11.71 -8.06
C VAL A 31 3.08 -11.47 -6.62
N ASP A 32 3.95 -10.75 -5.91
CA ASP A 32 3.90 -10.49 -4.47
C ASP A 32 3.99 -11.76 -3.60
N CYS A 33 4.27 -11.56 -2.31
CA CYS A 33 4.28 -12.59 -1.28
C CYS A 33 4.03 -11.92 0.08
N GLY A 34 2.79 -11.53 0.30
CA GLY A 34 2.35 -10.65 1.37
C GLY A 34 2.02 -11.35 2.68
N LEU A 35 2.03 -10.58 3.75
CA LEU A 35 1.65 -11.00 5.10
C LEU A 35 0.14 -10.82 5.32
N PHE A 36 -0.52 -11.81 5.91
CA PHE A 36 -1.90 -11.68 6.38
C PHE A 36 -1.97 -10.81 7.64
N GLN A 37 -3.01 -10.00 7.76
CA GLN A 37 -3.23 -9.08 8.87
C GLN A 37 -4.70 -9.06 9.33
N GLY A 38 -4.93 -8.64 10.58
CA GLY A 38 -6.28 -8.48 11.12
C GLY A 38 -7.05 -9.79 11.23
N GLN A 39 -8.32 -9.80 10.82
CA GLN A 39 -9.19 -10.99 10.86
C GLN A 39 -8.84 -12.05 9.80
N GLU A 40 -8.03 -11.71 8.82
CA GLU A 40 -7.54 -12.65 7.80
C GLU A 40 -6.44 -13.57 8.32
N VAL A 41 -5.95 -13.31 9.52
CA VAL A 41 -5.02 -14.21 10.24
C VAL A 41 -5.82 -15.36 10.83
N ASP A 42 -5.51 -16.56 10.43
CA ASP A 42 -6.10 -17.76 11.03
C ASP A 42 -5.52 -18.01 12.43
N ASP A 43 -6.23 -17.52 13.46
CA ASP A 43 -5.82 -17.67 14.86
C ASP A 43 -5.87 -19.11 15.38
N SER A 44 -6.45 -20.06 14.63
CA SER A 44 -6.44 -21.48 14.97
C SER A 44 -5.10 -22.13 14.70
N LEU A 45 -4.28 -21.57 13.79
CA LEU A 45 -2.97 -22.06 13.44
C LEU A 45 -1.86 -21.47 14.32
N PRO A 46 -0.81 -22.22 14.65
CA PRO A 46 0.40 -21.68 15.28
C PRO A 46 1.02 -20.55 14.46
N ALA A 47 1.59 -19.56 15.13
CA ALA A 47 2.13 -18.36 14.48
C ALA A 47 3.13 -18.65 13.34
N LEU A 48 3.93 -19.69 13.46
CA LEU A 48 4.87 -20.12 12.42
C LEU A 48 4.17 -20.75 11.21
N GLU A 49 3.09 -21.49 11.43
CA GLU A 49 2.35 -22.15 10.35
C GLU A 49 1.59 -21.16 9.49
N ARG A 50 1.10 -20.07 10.06
CA ARG A 50 0.43 -18.96 9.34
C ARG A 50 1.31 -18.27 8.31
N LEU A 51 2.63 -18.40 8.46
CA LEU A 51 3.63 -17.72 7.64
C LEU A 51 4.26 -18.68 6.62
N THR A 52 3.97 -19.97 6.74
CA THR A 52 4.55 -21.02 5.90
C THR A 52 4.14 -20.83 4.44
N ILE A 53 5.06 -21.13 3.54
CA ILE A 53 4.80 -21.26 2.11
C ILE A 53 4.40 -22.71 1.86
N ASP A 54 3.15 -22.94 1.51
CA ASP A 54 2.49 -24.24 1.35
C ASP A 54 2.35 -24.70 -0.11
N PHE A 55 2.99 -23.95 -1.02
CA PHE A 55 3.02 -24.25 -2.46
C PHE A 55 4.46 -24.52 -2.95
N PRO A 56 4.62 -25.31 -4.04
CA PRO A 56 5.93 -25.61 -4.61
C PRO A 56 6.64 -24.36 -5.12
N THR A 57 7.92 -24.20 -4.77
CA THR A 57 8.72 -23.03 -5.19
C THR A 57 9.62 -23.31 -6.39
N GLU A 58 9.78 -24.57 -6.79
CA GLU A 58 10.74 -25.03 -7.80
C GLU A 58 10.38 -24.54 -9.21
N THR A 59 9.08 -24.36 -9.47
CA THR A 59 8.58 -23.90 -10.76
C THR A 59 8.62 -22.38 -10.93
N ILE A 60 8.85 -21.65 -9.81
CA ILE A 60 8.79 -20.17 -9.79
C ILE A 60 10.08 -19.59 -10.40
N GLN A 61 9.96 -19.06 -11.60
CA GLN A 61 11.08 -18.47 -12.36
C GLN A 61 11.50 -17.11 -11.81
N ALA A 62 10.57 -16.32 -11.26
CA ALA A 62 10.82 -15.04 -10.61
C ALA A 62 9.72 -14.68 -9.63
N LEU A 63 10.06 -13.85 -8.64
CA LEU A 63 9.11 -13.06 -7.87
C LEU A 63 9.11 -11.64 -8.41
N ILE A 64 7.94 -11.10 -8.76
CA ILE A 64 7.79 -9.68 -9.09
C ILE A 64 7.07 -8.98 -7.96
N VAL A 65 7.69 -7.95 -7.40
CA VAL A 65 7.13 -7.12 -6.33
C VAL A 65 6.45 -5.92 -6.95
N THR A 66 5.12 -5.81 -6.73
CA THR A 66 4.34 -4.65 -7.17
C THR A 66 4.73 -3.41 -6.37
N HIS A 67 4.81 -3.54 -5.05
CA HIS A 67 5.25 -2.49 -4.13
C HIS A 67 5.65 -3.08 -2.77
N VAL A 68 6.17 -2.24 -1.88
CA VAL A 68 6.83 -2.72 -0.67
C VAL A 68 5.99 -2.66 0.61
N HIS A 69 4.67 -2.57 0.53
CA HIS A 69 3.82 -2.75 1.71
C HIS A 69 3.92 -4.19 2.24
N ILE A 70 3.70 -4.33 3.55
CA ILE A 70 3.94 -5.60 4.25
C ILE A 70 2.97 -6.71 3.81
N ASP A 71 1.77 -6.37 3.42
CA ASP A 71 0.75 -7.25 2.86
C ASP A 71 1.02 -7.68 1.41
N HIS A 72 2.12 -7.17 0.80
CA HIS A 72 2.64 -7.58 -0.51
C HIS A 72 4.00 -8.26 -0.46
N ILE A 73 4.81 -8.02 0.60
CA ILE A 73 6.17 -8.58 0.67
C ILE A 73 6.50 -9.26 2.00
N GLY A 74 5.58 -9.26 2.97
CA GLY A 74 5.90 -9.65 4.35
C GLY A 74 6.25 -11.13 4.54
N ARG A 75 5.85 -12.03 3.62
CA ARG A 75 6.26 -13.44 3.61
C ARG A 75 7.49 -13.71 2.74
N LEU A 76 8.14 -12.70 2.16
CA LEU A 76 9.37 -12.89 1.40
C LEU A 76 10.47 -13.64 2.19
N PRO A 77 10.72 -13.38 3.49
CA PRO A 77 11.68 -14.17 4.26
C PRO A 77 11.32 -15.67 4.31
N TYR A 78 10.05 -16.00 4.39
CA TYR A 78 9.55 -17.38 4.42
C TYR A 78 9.64 -18.05 3.05
N LEU A 79 9.40 -17.30 1.97
CA LEU A 79 9.59 -17.76 0.60
C LEU A 79 11.07 -18.15 0.34
N LEU A 80 12.00 -17.32 0.83
CA LEU A 80 13.44 -17.63 0.76
C LEU A 80 13.81 -18.84 1.61
N ALA A 81 13.20 -18.98 2.78
CA ALA A 81 13.40 -20.14 3.66
C ALA A 81 12.82 -21.42 3.06
N ALA A 82 11.69 -21.33 2.32
CA ALA A 82 11.09 -22.45 1.59
C ALA A 82 11.90 -22.91 0.36
N GLY A 83 12.99 -22.21 0.03
CA GLY A 83 13.91 -22.65 -1.03
C GLY A 83 13.91 -21.82 -2.29
N PHE A 84 13.09 -20.78 -2.41
CA PHE A 84 13.12 -19.90 -3.56
C PHE A 84 14.51 -19.25 -3.76
N ARG A 85 15.03 -19.32 -4.99
CA ARG A 85 16.36 -18.80 -5.36
C ARG A 85 16.33 -17.95 -6.63
N GLY A 86 15.15 -17.77 -7.22
CA GLY A 86 14.97 -16.96 -8.43
C GLY A 86 15.19 -15.45 -8.21
N PRO A 87 15.20 -14.65 -9.27
CA PRO A 87 15.30 -13.20 -9.18
C PRO A 87 14.07 -12.59 -8.51
N ILE A 88 14.30 -11.52 -7.72
CA ILE A 88 13.28 -10.66 -7.12
C ILE A 88 13.27 -9.37 -7.96
N ILE A 89 12.26 -9.22 -8.80
CA ILE A 89 12.14 -8.11 -9.75
C ILE A 89 11.28 -7.00 -9.15
N CYS A 90 11.77 -5.77 -9.15
CA CYS A 90 10.98 -4.62 -8.73
C CYS A 90 11.45 -3.31 -9.39
N SER A 91 10.71 -2.23 -9.16
CA SER A 91 11.06 -0.89 -9.65
C SER A 91 12.28 -0.32 -8.93
N PRO A 92 12.98 0.67 -9.51
CA PRO A 92 14.14 1.30 -8.86
C PRO A 92 13.84 1.87 -7.46
N PRO A 93 12.74 2.61 -7.20
CA PRO A 93 12.45 3.05 -5.83
C PRO A 93 12.10 1.89 -4.90
N SER A 94 11.35 0.89 -5.36
CA SER A 94 11.05 -0.30 -4.56
C SER A 94 12.33 -1.06 -4.17
N ALA A 95 13.30 -1.15 -5.06
CA ALA A 95 14.60 -1.78 -4.77
C ALA A 95 15.38 -1.07 -3.65
N HIS A 96 15.25 0.24 -3.54
CA HIS A 96 15.85 1.03 -2.45
C HIS A 96 15.09 0.83 -1.13
N LEU A 97 13.76 0.75 -1.18
CA LEU A 97 12.89 0.69 0.00
C LEU A 97 12.71 -0.72 0.56
N LEU A 98 12.74 -1.76 -0.29
CA LEU A 98 12.50 -3.15 0.07
C LEU A 98 13.37 -3.67 1.24
N PRO A 99 14.70 -3.42 1.27
CA PRO A 99 15.53 -3.88 2.39
C PRO A 99 15.12 -3.27 3.74
N LEU A 100 14.63 -2.03 3.77
CA LEU A 100 14.18 -1.37 5.00
C LEU A 100 12.91 -2.01 5.56
N VAL A 101 11.96 -2.34 4.68
CA VAL A 101 10.71 -3.00 5.08
C VAL A 101 10.98 -4.42 5.56
N ILE A 102 11.81 -5.18 4.84
CA ILE A 102 12.17 -6.55 5.23
C ILE A 102 12.96 -6.58 6.54
N GLU A 103 13.88 -5.64 6.77
CA GLU A 103 14.59 -5.52 8.03
C GLU A 103 13.62 -5.34 9.21
N ASP A 104 12.64 -4.46 9.06
CA ASP A 104 11.64 -4.19 10.10
C ASP A 104 10.73 -5.41 10.32
N ALA A 105 10.23 -6.01 9.25
CA ALA A 105 9.41 -7.22 9.32
C ALA A 105 10.13 -8.38 10.02
N LEU A 106 11.40 -8.59 9.72
CA LEU A 106 12.24 -9.62 10.39
C LEU A 106 12.39 -9.34 11.88
N LYS A 107 12.61 -8.08 12.28
CA LYS A 107 12.78 -7.69 13.69
C LYS A 107 11.50 -7.87 14.52
N ILE A 108 10.34 -7.63 13.90
CA ILE A 108 9.04 -7.71 14.58
C ILE A 108 8.56 -9.16 14.63
N GLY A 109 8.59 -9.87 13.51
CA GLY A 109 7.89 -11.14 13.34
C GLY A 109 8.77 -12.39 13.33
N PHE A 110 10.09 -12.28 13.13
CA PHE A 110 10.94 -13.44 12.89
C PHE A 110 12.10 -13.56 13.89
N THR A 111 12.97 -12.56 13.99
CA THR A 111 14.16 -12.64 14.84
C THR A 111 14.75 -11.27 15.15
N ARG A 112 15.32 -11.14 16.37
CA ARG A 112 16.13 -9.99 16.76
C ARG A 112 17.64 -10.22 16.56
N ASN A 113 18.03 -11.39 16.04
CA ASN A 113 19.42 -11.72 15.77
C ASN A 113 19.94 -10.94 14.57
N LYS A 114 20.79 -9.93 14.81
CA LYS A 114 21.34 -9.04 13.78
C LYS A 114 22.05 -9.81 12.65
N SER A 115 22.87 -10.81 13.00
CA SER A 115 23.61 -11.61 11.99
C SER A 115 22.68 -12.38 11.06
N LEU A 116 21.56 -12.89 11.57
CA LEU A 116 20.58 -13.58 10.76
C LEU A 116 19.84 -12.60 9.83
N ILE A 117 19.46 -11.45 10.35
CA ILE A 117 18.85 -10.37 9.55
C ILE A 117 19.79 -9.94 8.42
N GLU A 118 21.05 -9.68 8.72
CA GLU A 118 22.07 -9.29 7.74
C GLU A 118 22.23 -10.34 6.62
N ARG A 119 22.19 -11.64 6.97
CA ARG A 119 22.24 -12.72 5.98
C ARG A 119 21.03 -12.71 5.06
N PHE A 120 19.83 -12.53 5.59
CA PHE A 120 18.61 -12.40 4.79
C PHE A 120 18.68 -11.19 3.85
N LEU A 121 19.05 -10.04 4.37
CA LEU A 121 19.18 -8.82 3.57
C LEU A 121 20.25 -8.96 2.48
N LYS A 122 21.36 -9.65 2.76
CA LYS A 122 22.38 -9.95 1.76
C LYS A 122 21.83 -10.84 0.65
N GLN A 123 21.06 -11.87 1.01
CA GLN A 123 20.42 -12.77 0.04
C GLN A 123 19.41 -12.01 -0.82
N VAL A 124 18.53 -11.22 -0.22
CA VAL A 124 17.58 -10.37 -0.97
C VAL A 124 18.33 -9.47 -1.97
N LYS A 125 19.39 -8.78 -1.51
CA LYS A 125 20.20 -7.90 -2.39
C LYS A 125 20.86 -8.66 -3.55
N GLN A 126 21.28 -9.91 -3.34
CA GLN A 126 21.89 -10.73 -4.40
C GLN A 126 20.88 -11.20 -5.44
N GLN A 127 19.62 -11.42 -5.07
CA GLN A 127 18.55 -11.85 -5.96
C GLN A 127 17.79 -10.66 -6.60
N LEU A 128 18.05 -9.43 -6.13
CA LEU A 128 17.31 -8.25 -6.56
C LEU A 128 17.67 -7.87 -8.00
N VAL A 129 16.65 -7.77 -8.85
CA VAL A 129 16.73 -7.29 -10.23
C VAL A 129 15.92 -6.01 -10.36
N VAL A 130 16.62 -4.91 -10.63
CA VAL A 130 15.99 -3.59 -10.74
C VAL A 130 15.55 -3.37 -12.19
N LEU A 131 14.24 -3.27 -12.40
CA LEU A 131 13.67 -3.09 -13.72
C LEU A 131 13.09 -1.67 -13.88
N PRO A 132 13.62 -0.85 -14.81
CA PRO A 132 13.07 0.46 -15.10
C PRO A 132 11.63 0.37 -15.61
N TYR A 133 10.78 1.36 -15.22
CA TYR A 133 9.43 1.42 -15.75
C TYR A 133 9.40 1.51 -17.27
N LYS A 134 8.36 0.95 -17.88
CA LYS A 134 8.03 0.99 -19.31
C LYS A 134 8.97 0.18 -20.21
N GLN A 135 9.95 -0.50 -19.67
CA GLN A 135 10.86 -1.34 -20.44
C GLN A 135 10.45 -2.80 -20.32
N TRP A 136 10.38 -3.49 -21.45
CA TRP A 136 10.17 -4.93 -21.50
C TRP A 136 11.45 -5.67 -21.11
N HIS A 137 11.30 -6.66 -20.26
CA HIS A 137 12.35 -7.57 -19.82
C HIS A 137 11.96 -9.00 -20.18
N SER A 138 12.83 -9.72 -20.90
CA SER A 138 12.62 -11.14 -21.21
C SER A 138 12.90 -11.95 -19.95
N LEU A 139 11.88 -12.65 -19.46
CA LEU A 139 11.97 -13.51 -18.29
C LEU A 139 12.28 -14.95 -18.70
N ILE A 140 11.58 -15.46 -19.72
CA ILE A 140 11.77 -16.77 -20.32
C ILE A 140 11.88 -16.55 -21.83
N ASP A 141 12.88 -17.15 -22.44
CA ASP A 141 13.08 -17.14 -23.89
C ASP A 141 13.65 -18.50 -24.32
N GLN A 142 12.76 -19.45 -24.48
CA GLN A 142 13.10 -20.81 -24.88
C GLN A 142 12.13 -21.30 -25.96
N LYS A 143 12.55 -22.36 -26.69
CA LYS A 143 11.71 -22.91 -27.75
C LYS A 143 10.36 -23.36 -27.21
N GLY A 144 9.29 -22.76 -27.70
CA GLY A 144 7.92 -23.07 -27.31
C GLY A 144 7.36 -22.18 -26.19
N LEU A 145 8.20 -21.39 -25.50
CA LEU A 145 7.72 -20.53 -24.42
C LEU A 145 8.51 -19.21 -24.38
N ALA A 146 7.86 -18.10 -24.63
CA ALA A 146 8.42 -16.76 -24.47
C ALA A 146 7.58 -15.93 -23.51
N VAL A 147 8.21 -15.43 -22.44
CA VAL A 147 7.57 -14.60 -21.42
C VAL A 147 8.35 -13.31 -21.25
N LYS A 148 7.67 -12.18 -21.37
CA LYS A 148 8.24 -10.85 -21.12
C LYS A 148 7.43 -10.13 -20.07
N VAL A 149 8.11 -9.36 -19.22
CA VAL A 149 7.47 -8.58 -18.15
C VAL A 149 7.83 -7.11 -18.30
N ARG A 150 6.90 -6.24 -17.88
CA ARG A 150 7.09 -4.79 -17.86
C ARG A 150 6.42 -4.18 -16.65
N LEU A 151 7.11 -3.28 -15.96
CA LEU A 151 6.59 -2.52 -14.85
C LEU A 151 6.05 -1.17 -15.32
N GLN A 152 4.90 -0.79 -14.84
CA GLN A 152 4.28 0.52 -15.05
C GLN A 152 3.96 1.16 -13.71
N ARG A 153 3.99 2.49 -13.62
CA ARG A 153 3.69 3.18 -12.35
C ARG A 153 2.25 2.96 -11.92
N ALA A 154 2.05 2.44 -10.73
CA ALA A 154 0.73 2.25 -10.11
C ALA A 154 0.28 3.45 -9.26
N GLY A 155 1.18 4.31 -8.80
CA GLY A 155 0.85 5.57 -8.11
C GLY A 155 0.34 5.44 -6.68
N HIS A 156 0.42 4.24 -6.08
CA HIS A 156 -0.05 3.95 -4.73
C HIS A 156 0.95 4.42 -3.66
N ILE A 157 2.21 3.99 -3.74
CA ILE A 157 3.35 4.52 -2.98
C ILE A 157 4.53 4.75 -3.92
N LEU A 158 5.59 5.40 -3.43
CA LEU A 158 6.81 5.58 -4.21
C LEU A 158 7.41 4.22 -4.54
N GLY A 159 7.55 3.95 -5.82
CA GLY A 159 8.03 2.64 -6.32
C GLY A 159 6.94 1.68 -6.75
N SER A 160 5.67 1.92 -6.43
CA SER A 160 4.59 1.02 -6.82
C SER A 160 4.47 0.85 -8.33
N ALA A 161 4.18 -0.37 -8.74
CA ALA A 161 4.04 -0.77 -10.14
C ALA A 161 2.85 -1.72 -10.33
N TYR A 162 2.12 -1.53 -11.40
CA TYR A 162 1.36 -2.63 -11.98
C TYR A 162 2.23 -3.37 -13.00
N ILE A 163 1.93 -4.64 -13.21
CA ILE A 163 2.78 -5.56 -13.97
C ILE A 163 2.04 -5.97 -15.23
N GLU A 164 2.69 -5.81 -16.39
CA GLU A 164 2.23 -6.39 -17.66
C GLU A 164 3.11 -7.60 -17.97
N VAL A 165 2.47 -8.74 -18.24
CA VAL A 165 3.13 -9.98 -18.66
C VAL A 165 2.66 -10.32 -20.05
N ASP A 166 3.56 -10.35 -21.04
CA ASP A 166 3.31 -10.89 -22.36
C ASP A 166 3.78 -12.35 -22.41
N PHE A 167 2.88 -13.21 -22.79
CA PHE A 167 3.08 -14.65 -22.84
C PHE A 167 2.71 -15.19 -24.23
N ASN A 168 3.64 -15.89 -24.86
CA ASN A 168 3.41 -16.61 -26.12
C ASN A 168 3.63 -18.09 -25.86
N ASP A 169 2.60 -18.89 -26.07
CA ASP A 169 2.70 -20.35 -26.13
C ASP A 169 2.84 -20.73 -27.61
N VAL A 170 4.07 -21.06 -28.02
CA VAL A 170 4.34 -21.57 -29.37
C VAL A 170 4.25 -23.10 -29.32
N SER A 171 3.03 -23.65 -29.32
CA SER A 171 2.89 -25.09 -29.36
C SER A 171 3.48 -25.67 -30.64
N PRO A 172 4.14 -26.86 -30.57
CA PRO A 172 4.74 -27.48 -31.75
C PRO A 172 3.76 -27.84 -32.88
N GLN A 173 2.46 -27.83 -32.57
CA GLN A 173 1.38 -28.12 -33.54
C GLN A 173 1.05 -26.92 -34.43
N ASP A 174 1.33 -25.69 -34.02
CA ASP A 174 1.04 -24.47 -34.77
C ASP A 174 2.18 -24.03 -35.69
N SER A 175 3.35 -24.74 -35.64
CA SER A 175 4.52 -24.41 -36.45
C SER A 175 4.40 -24.74 -37.95
N LEU A 176 3.26 -25.24 -38.38
CA LEU A 176 2.98 -25.54 -39.81
C LEU A 176 2.16 -24.46 -40.53
N THR A 177 1.66 -23.47 -39.81
CA THR A 177 1.00 -22.30 -40.38
C THR A 177 1.80 -21.07 -39.97
N ASP A 178 2.05 -20.15 -40.89
CA ASP A 178 2.68 -18.83 -40.66
C ASP A 178 1.77 -17.90 -39.79
N ASP A 179 0.80 -18.45 -39.07
CA ASP A 179 -0.03 -17.71 -38.17
C ASP A 179 0.78 -17.27 -36.95
N VAL A 180 0.99 -15.96 -36.88
CA VAL A 180 1.56 -15.27 -35.71
C VAL A 180 0.73 -15.63 -34.49
N THR A 181 1.24 -16.49 -33.62
CA THR A 181 0.59 -16.81 -32.34
C THR A 181 0.37 -15.51 -31.58
N GLU A 182 -0.90 -15.12 -31.41
CA GLU A 182 -1.24 -13.89 -30.68
C GLU A 182 -0.77 -14.01 -29.24
N SER A 183 0.12 -13.09 -28.84
CA SER A 183 0.58 -13.02 -27.46
C SER A 183 -0.57 -12.66 -26.53
N LYS A 184 -0.78 -13.42 -25.46
CA LYS A 184 -1.69 -13.08 -24.39
C LYS A 184 -1.04 -12.10 -23.42
N ARG A 185 -1.76 -11.03 -23.07
CA ARG A 185 -1.33 -10.05 -22.08
C ARG A 185 -2.10 -10.18 -20.77
N ILE A 186 -1.38 -10.54 -19.73
CA ILE A 186 -1.91 -10.60 -18.37
C ILE A 186 -1.42 -9.36 -17.61
N VAL A 187 -2.33 -8.69 -16.90
CA VAL A 187 -2.02 -7.51 -16.10
C VAL A 187 -2.37 -7.77 -14.64
N PHE A 188 -1.41 -7.56 -13.75
CA PHE A 188 -1.63 -7.53 -12.30
C PHE A 188 -1.56 -6.08 -11.85
N SER A 189 -2.64 -5.56 -11.30
CA SER A 189 -2.70 -4.16 -10.89
C SER A 189 -1.78 -3.84 -9.71
N GLY A 190 -1.52 -4.81 -8.83
CA GLY A 190 -1.14 -4.50 -7.46
C GLY A 190 -2.12 -3.48 -6.90
N ASP A 191 -1.68 -2.63 -5.99
CA ASP A 191 -2.48 -1.54 -5.49
C ASP A 191 -2.36 -0.32 -6.39
N LEU A 192 -3.51 0.17 -6.88
CA LEU A 192 -3.58 1.33 -7.76
C LEU A 192 -3.75 2.60 -6.93
N GLY A 193 -2.93 3.58 -7.25
CA GLY A 193 -3.03 4.89 -6.63
C GLY A 193 -4.19 5.71 -7.15
N ALA A 194 -4.71 6.51 -6.28
CA ALA A 194 -5.75 7.46 -6.63
C ALA A 194 -5.18 8.69 -7.35
N PRO A 195 -5.95 9.36 -8.21
CA PRO A 195 -5.54 10.63 -8.79
C PRO A 195 -5.33 11.70 -7.70
N TRP A 196 -4.39 12.61 -7.94
CA TRP A 196 -4.06 13.72 -7.04
C TRP A 196 -3.41 13.32 -5.71
N THR A 197 -2.83 12.13 -5.66
CA THR A 197 -1.99 11.72 -4.53
C THR A 197 -0.73 12.59 -4.50
N PRO A 198 -0.35 13.18 -3.34
CA PRO A 198 0.88 13.95 -3.22
C PRO A 198 2.13 13.15 -3.61
N LEU A 199 3.12 13.80 -4.18
CA LEU A 199 4.41 13.24 -4.58
C LEU A 199 4.36 12.27 -5.78
N LEU A 200 3.21 11.66 -6.07
CA LEU A 200 3.13 10.52 -6.99
C LEU A 200 2.31 10.84 -8.25
N PRO A 201 2.80 10.44 -9.43
CA PRO A 201 1.98 10.53 -10.63
C PRO A 201 0.89 9.45 -10.60
N ALA A 202 -0.33 9.82 -11.00
CA ALA A 202 -1.44 8.88 -11.14
C ALA A 202 -1.11 7.73 -12.13
N PRO A 203 -1.68 6.52 -11.91
CA PRO A 203 -1.53 5.41 -12.83
C PRO A 203 -2.10 5.74 -14.22
N ARG A 204 -1.47 5.20 -15.25
CA ARG A 204 -2.02 5.21 -16.61
C ARG A 204 -2.48 3.82 -16.95
N SER A 205 -3.65 3.70 -17.57
CA SER A 205 -4.17 2.41 -18.04
C SER A 205 -3.21 1.75 -19.02
N PRO A 206 -3.07 0.42 -19.00
CA PRO A 206 -2.36 -0.31 -20.04
C PRO A 206 -3.08 -0.17 -21.39
N TYR A 207 -2.36 -0.39 -22.47
CA TYR A 207 -2.96 -0.33 -23.79
C TYR A 207 -3.99 -1.44 -24.01
N ARG A 208 -3.67 -2.65 -23.56
CA ARG A 208 -4.55 -3.84 -23.57
C ARG A 208 -4.28 -4.73 -22.36
N ALA A 209 -5.24 -5.55 -22.02
CA ALA A 209 -5.10 -6.74 -21.22
C ALA A 209 -6.06 -7.80 -21.77
N ASP A 210 -5.65 -9.07 -21.80
CA ASP A 210 -6.56 -10.19 -22.07
C ASP A 210 -7.14 -10.70 -20.76
N ILE A 211 -6.30 -10.78 -19.72
CA ILE A 211 -6.67 -11.07 -18.34
C ILE A 211 -6.16 -9.92 -17.45
N LEU A 212 -7.05 -9.41 -16.61
CA LEU A 212 -6.72 -8.37 -15.62
C LEU A 212 -6.99 -8.90 -14.21
N VAL A 213 -5.95 -9.00 -13.39
CA VAL A 213 -6.08 -9.21 -11.93
C VAL A 213 -6.08 -7.83 -11.29
N LEU A 214 -7.22 -7.42 -10.73
CA LEU A 214 -7.48 -6.05 -10.30
C LEU A 214 -7.81 -5.98 -8.82
N GLU A 215 -7.16 -5.06 -8.10
CA GLU A 215 -7.54 -4.72 -6.73
C GLU A 215 -8.98 -4.20 -6.65
N SER A 216 -9.57 -4.31 -5.47
CA SER A 216 -10.94 -3.85 -5.22
C SER A 216 -11.16 -3.28 -3.83
N THR A 217 -10.10 -2.75 -3.19
CA THR A 217 -10.13 -2.22 -1.82
C THR A 217 -11.29 -1.24 -1.58
N TYR A 218 -11.54 -0.34 -2.52
CA TYR A 218 -12.67 0.58 -2.50
C TYR A 218 -13.63 0.36 -3.68
N GLY A 219 -13.89 -0.89 -4.02
CA GLY A 219 -14.78 -1.26 -5.11
C GLY A 219 -16.25 -0.90 -4.89
N ASP A 220 -16.65 -0.59 -3.64
CA ASP A 220 -18.02 -0.28 -3.23
C ASP A 220 -18.31 1.21 -3.04
N ARG A 221 -17.29 2.08 -3.14
CA ARG A 221 -17.46 3.50 -2.78
C ARG A 221 -16.57 4.46 -3.55
N LEU A 222 -16.94 5.75 -3.49
CA LEU A 222 -16.16 6.87 -4.02
C LEU A 222 -15.49 7.64 -2.90
N HIS A 223 -14.29 8.13 -3.13
CA HIS A 223 -13.64 9.05 -2.22
C HIS A 223 -14.28 10.42 -2.32
N GLN A 224 -14.98 10.80 -1.25
CA GLN A 224 -15.58 12.12 -1.17
C GLN A 224 -14.51 13.19 -0.88
N HIS A 225 -14.75 14.39 -1.42
CA HIS A 225 -13.99 15.60 -1.09
C HIS A 225 -12.46 15.51 -1.24
N ARG A 226 -11.95 14.67 -2.16
CA ARG A 226 -10.51 14.51 -2.36
C ARG A 226 -9.78 15.81 -2.66
N ARG A 227 -10.43 16.75 -3.37
CA ARG A 227 -9.87 18.09 -3.66
C ARG A 227 -9.88 19.00 -2.44
N GLU A 228 -10.76 18.75 -1.50
CA GLU A 228 -10.97 19.56 -0.30
C GLU A 228 -10.24 19.00 0.91
N ARG A 229 -9.55 17.84 0.78
CA ARG A 229 -8.89 17.15 1.90
C ARG A 229 -7.91 18.03 2.67
N SER A 230 -7.16 18.90 1.95
CA SER A 230 -6.22 19.82 2.57
C SER A 230 -6.93 20.89 3.40
N GLN A 231 -8.08 21.40 2.92
CA GLN A 231 -8.92 22.35 3.66
C GLN A 231 -9.57 21.69 4.89
N GLN A 232 -10.03 20.43 4.75
CA GLN A 232 -10.57 19.68 5.88
C GLN A 232 -9.51 19.44 6.95
N LEU A 233 -8.28 19.07 6.57
CA LEU A 233 -7.17 18.90 7.50
C LEU A 233 -6.84 20.23 8.20
N GLU A 234 -6.76 21.33 7.45
CA GLU A 234 -6.50 22.67 7.99
C GLU A 234 -7.58 23.09 9.00
N HIS A 235 -8.85 22.86 8.69
CA HIS A 235 -9.95 23.14 9.61
C HIS A 235 -9.87 22.34 10.92
N LEU A 236 -9.52 21.05 10.86
CA LEU A 236 -9.30 20.23 12.06
C LEU A 236 -8.10 20.73 12.88
N ILE A 237 -7.04 21.18 12.21
CA ILE A 237 -5.88 21.80 12.87
C ILE A 237 -6.33 23.07 13.64
N GLU A 238 -7.06 23.95 13.00
CA GLU A 238 -7.59 25.17 13.63
C GLU A 238 -8.48 24.87 14.85
N GLN A 239 -9.37 23.88 14.74
CA GLN A 239 -10.22 23.45 15.85
C GLN A 239 -9.40 22.90 17.02
N ALA A 240 -8.42 22.04 16.77
CA ALA A 240 -7.55 21.52 17.82
C ALA A 240 -6.75 22.62 18.50
N MET A 241 -6.20 23.56 17.72
CA MET A 241 -5.44 24.68 18.26
C MET A 241 -6.29 25.61 19.11
N ALA A 242 -7.55 25.85 18.73
CA ALA A 242 -8.47 26.67 19.51
C ALA A 242 -8.81 26.06 20.89
N CYS A 243 -8.78 24.73 21.01
CA CYS A 243 -9.07 24.01 22.25
C CYS A 243 -7.83 23.62 23.06
N GLY A 244 -6.61 23.94 22.60
CA GLY A 244 -5.35 23.46 23.20
C GLY A 244 -5.23 21.94 23.17
N GLY A 245 -5.84 21.29 22.18
CA GLY A 245 -5.82 19.85 21.96
C GLY A 245 -4.77 19.40 20.97
N HIS A 246 -4.50 18.10 20.91
CA HIS A 246 -3.61 17.49 19.92
C HIS A 246 -4.41 16.77 18.85
N ILE A 247 -3.83 16.64 17.64
CA ILE A 247 -4.34 15.77 16.58
C ILE A 247 -3.45 14.54 16.52
N ILE A 248 -4.05 13.37 16.68
CA ILE A 248 -3.38 12.07 16.71
C ILE A 248 -3.72 11.34 15.41
N ILE A 249 -2.73 11.08 14.58
CA ILE A 249 -2.91 10.45 13.26
C ILE A 249 -2.21 9.10 13.23
N PRO A 250 -2.98 7.98 13.33
CA PRO A 250 -2.46 6.66 13.00
C PRO A 250 -2.06 6.60 11.52
N ALA A 251 -0.79 6.33 11.22
CA ALA A 251 -0.31 6.32 9.85
C ALA A 251 0.69 5.19 9.60
N PHE A 252 0.66 4.63 8.40
CA PHE A 252 1.71 3.73 7.94
C PHE A 252 3.03 4.50 7.78
N SER A 253 4.14 3.85 8.14
CA SER A 253 5.47 4.47 8.11
C SER A 253 5.92 4.86 6.69
N ILE A 254 5.42 4.13 5.68
CA ILE A 254 5.70 4.40 4.26
C ILE A 254 4.42 4.83 3.52
N GLY A 255 4.53 5.80 2.64
CA GLY A 255 3.46 6.36 1.83
C GLY A 255 2.67 7.42 2.60
N ARG A 256 1.76 7.00 3.49
CA ARG A 256 0.83 7.90 4.18
C ARG A 256 1.52 8.99 5.00
N THR A 257 2.55 8.66 5.75
CA THR A 257 3.32 9.66 6.52
C THR A 257 3.91 10.72 5.59
N GLN A 258 4.51 10.35 4.47
CA GLN A 258 5.14 11.29 3.55
C GLN A 258 4.10 12.17 2.82
N GLU A 259 2.94 11.64 2.49
CA GLU A 259 1.84 12.40 1.90
C GLU A 259 1.27 13.44 2.88
N LEU A 260 1.10 13.06 4.14
CA LEU A 260 0.68 14.00 5.19
C LEU A 260 1.71 15.12 5.39
N LEU A 261 3.00 14.79 5.44
CA LEU A 261 4.06 15.79 5.56
C LEU A 261 4.03 16.78 4.40
N TYR A 262 3.81 16.29 3.17
CA TYR A 262 3.68 17.13 1.98
C TYR A 262 2.53 18.14 2.08
N GLU A 263 1.37 17.69 2.59
CA GLU A 263 0.21 18.56 2.77
C GLU A 263 0.40 19.53 3.94
N LEU A 264 0.96 19.08 5.05
CA LEU A 264 1.23 19.91 6.24
C LEU A 264 2.22 21.03 5.93
N GLU A 265 3.32 20.73 5.23
CA GLU A 265 4.25 21.76 4.75
C GLU A 265 3.51 22.81 3.93
N HIS A 266 2.59 22.39 3.06
CA HIS A 266 1.81 23.33 2.24
C HIS A 266 0.86 24.17 3.07
N ILE A 267 0.14 23.59 4.01
CA ILE A 267 -0.77 24.30 4.92
C ILE A 267 0.00 25.34 5.73
N ILE A 268 1.11 24.93 6.38
CA ILE A 268 1.93 25.81 7.18
C ILE A 268 2.55 26.94 6.31
N HIS A 269 3.05 26.58 5.12
CA HIS A 269 3.66 27.57 4.22
C HIS A 269 2.70 28.66 3.79
N ARG A 270 1.44 28.30 3.41
CA ARG A 270 0.43 29.25 2.93
C ARG A 270 -0.28 30.03 4.02
N ALA A 271 -0.18 29.58 5.27
CA ALA A 271 -0.85 30.24 6.39
C ALA A 271 -0.37 31.69 6.54
N GLU A 272 -1.28 32.57 6.92
CA GLU A 272 -1.00 34.00 7.11
C GLU A 272 0.05 34.21 8.22
N PRO A 273 0.94 35.19 8.07
CA PRO A 273 1.87 35.56 9.13
C PRO A 273 1.12 35.92 10.41
N GLY A 274 1.52 35.27 11.53
CA GLY A 274 0.89 35.48 12.84
C GLY A 274 -0.36 34.61 13.10
N SER A 275 -0.79 33.78 12.15
CA SER A 275 -1.82 32.76 12.41
C SER A 275 -1.29 31.66 13.35
N MET A 276 -2.19 31.02 14.11
CA MET A 276 -1.84 29.91 14.98
C MET A 276 -1.17 28.76 14.21
N ILE A 277 -1.59 28.50 12.98
CA ILE A 277 -1.03 27.44 12.12
C ILE A 277 0.50 27.58 11.95
N LYS A 278 1.02 28.81 11.91
CA LYS A 278 2.48 29.04 11.83
C LYS A 278 3.26 28.56 13.04
N SER A 279 2.60 28.31 14.16
CA SER A 279 3.20 27.76 15.38
C SER A 279 2.89 26.29 15.61
N LEU A 280 2.26 25.62 14.63
CA LEU A 280 1.94 24.19 14.72
C LEU A 280 3.22 23.37 14.73
N GLU A 281 3.39 22.52 15.75
CA GLU A 281 4.42 21.50 15.78
C GLU A 281 3.90 20.20 15.17
N VAL A 282 4.68 19.61 14.27
CA VAL A 282 4.41 18.33 13.63
C VAL A 282 5.41 17.31 14.14
N ILE A 283 4.93 16.28 14.82
CA ILE A 283 5.78 15.20 15.36
C ILE A 283 5.56 13.93 14.56
N VAL A 284 6.62 13.37 14.01
CA VAL A 284 6.66 12.01 13.46
C VAL A 284 7.31 11.09 14.49
N ASP A 285 6.49 10.33 15.18
CA ASP A 285 6.97 9.39 16.19
C ASP A 285 6.99 7.95 15.64
N SER A 286 7.93 7.73 14.74
CA SER A 286 8.22 6.44 14.13
C SER A 286 9.63 6.46 13.51
N PRO A 287 10.61 5.74 14.08
CA PRO A 287 11.96 5.65 13.50
C PRO A 287 11.97 5.10 12.08
N LEU A 288 11.04 4.18 11.79
CA LEU A 288 10.91 3.63 10.44
C LEU A 288 10.35 4.68 9.46
N ALA A 289 9.36 5.48 9.89
CA ALA A 289 8.84 6.56 9.06
C ALA A 289 9.89 7.64 8.78
N ALA A 290 10.76 7.94 9.76
CA ALA A 290 11.89 8.85 9.57
C ALA A 290 12.86 8.33 8.49
N LYS A 291 13.22 7.03 8.54
CA LYS A 291 14.06 6.38 7.52
C LYS A 291 13.41 6.41 6.13
N PHE A 292 12.11 6.11 6.02
CA PHE A 292 11.41 6.19 4.75
C PHE A 292 11.30 7.63 4.23
N THR A 293 11.08 8.59 5.11
CA THR A 293 11.07 10.01 4.73
C THR A 293 12.41 10.45 4.17
N GLN A 294 13.51 9.99 4.78
CA GLN A 294 14.85 10.21 4.23
C GLN A 294 15.03 9.56 2.86
N SER A 295 14.61 8.30 2.69
CA SER A 295 14.66 7.61 1.39
C SER A 295 13.81 8.32 0.33
N TYR A 296 12.61 8.81 0.67
CA TYR A 296 11.80 9.61 -0.25
C TYR A 296 12.49 10.89 -0.70
N ARG A 297 13.23 11.55 0.19
CA ARG A 297 14.04 12.74 -0.15
C ARG A 297 15.18 12.41 -1.11
N GLU A 298 15.83 11.26 -0.94
CA GLU A 298 16.88 10.75 -1.83
C GLU A 298 16.33 10.36 -3.20
N LEU A 299 15.10 9.83 -3.23
CA LEU A 299 14.40 9.37 -4.43
C LEU A 299 13.55 10.46 -5.11
N LYS A 300 13.83 11.74 -4.88
CA LYS A 300 13.06 12.88 -5.43
C LYS A 300 12.91 12.87 -6.95
N ASP A 301 13.81 12.25 -7.69
CA ASP A 301 13.75 12.15 -9.16
C ASP A 301 12.53 11.33 -9.64
N TRP A 302 11.89 10.60 -8.73
CA TRP A 302 10.69 9.81 -8.99
C TRP A 302 9.39 10.52 -8.59
N TRP A 303 9.50 11.73 -7.99
CA TRP A 303 8.35 12.53 -7.63
C TRP A 303 7.60 13.04 -8.86
N ASP A 304 6.37 13.50 -8.65
CA ASP A 304 5.58 14.13 -9.69
C ASP A 304 6.08 15.56 -10.03
N LYS A 305 5.47 16.14 -11.06
CA LYS A 305 5.85 17.48 -11.53
C LYS A 305 5.56 18.58 -10.51
N GLU A 306 4.52 18.41 -9.67
CA GLU A 306 4.13 19.39 -8.67
C GLU A 306 5.14 19.45 -7.54
N ALA A 307 5.49 18.29 -6.98
CA ALA A 307 6.49 18.16 -5.93
C ALA A 307 7.86 18.70 -6.38
N TRP A 308 8.26 18.38 -7.63
CA TRP A 308 9.45 18.96 -8.24
C TRP A 308 9.40 20.47 -8.36
N ARG A 309 8.27 21.08 -8.71
CA ARG A 309 8.11 22.53 -8.77
C ARG A 309 8.30 23.16 -7.40
N ARG A 310 7.69 22.60 -6.34
CA ARG A 310 7.87 23.07 -4.96
C ARG A 310 9.33 23.01 -4.54
N TYR A 311 10.00 21.89 -4.80
CA TYR A 311 11.42 21.71 -4.48
C TYR A 311 12.33 22.75 -5.17
N ARG A 312 12.09 23.03 -6.48
CA ARG A 312 12.84 24.04 -7.22
C ARG A 312 12.62 25.49 -6.75
N GLN A 313 11.51 25.74 -6.08
CA GLN A 313 11.21 27.02 -5.45
C GLN A 313 11.87 27.19 -4.06
N GLY A 314 12.77 26.30 -3.67
CA GLY A 314 13.44 26.31 -2.38
C GLY A 314 12.62 25.74 -1.21
N ARG A 315 11.45 25.15 -1.49
CA ARG A 315 10.61 24.47 -0.49
C ARG A 315 10.94 22.97 -0.47
N HIS A 316 11.03 22.40 0.70
CA HIS A 316 11.23 20.96 0.83
C HIS A 316 10.04 20.31 1.54
N PRO A 317 9.07 19.70 0.80
CA PRO A 317 7.81 19.24 1.39
C PRO A 317 7.95 18.12 2.43
N LEU A 318 9.12 17.49 2.52
CA LEU A 318 9.41 16.44 3.50
C LEU A 318 10.50 16.88 4.52
N SER A 319 10.79 18.19 4.61
CA SER A 319 11.76 18.75 5.57
C SER A 319 11.48 20.24 5.77
N PHE A 320 10.83 20.60 6.85
CA PHE A 320 10.46 21.97 7.23
C PHE A 320 10.70 22.19 8.72
N ASP A 321 10.79 23.44 9.16
CA ASP A 321 11.27 23.80 10.49
C ASP A 321 10.35 23.31 11.63
N GLU A 322 9.05 23.17 11.38
CA GLU A 322 8.06 22.71 12.35
C GLU A 322 7.99 21.18 12.49
N LEU A 323 8.80 20.43 11.72
CA LEU A 323 8.83 18.97 11.73
C LEU A 323 9.87 18.42 12.70
N TYR A 324 9.42 17.65 13.68
CA TYR A 324 10.22 16.94 14.66
C TYR A 324 10.09 15.43 14.50
N THR A 325 11.18 14.70 14.69
CA THR A 325 11.19 13.23 14.67
C THR A 325 11.63 12.69 16.02
N VAL A 326 10.98 11.62 16.48
CA VAL A 326 11.29 10.92 17.73
C VAL A 326 11.91 9.57 17.42
N ASP A 327 13.17 9.37 17.77
CA ASP A 327 13.93 8.16 17.41
C ASP A 327 13.94 7.12 18.53
N GLY A 328 14.30 7.52 19.75
CA GLY A 328 14.48 6.63 20.90
C GLY A 328 13.18 6.11 21.52
N HIS A 329 13.23 4.99 22.24
CA HIS A 329 12.08 4.51 23.02
C HIS A 329 11.82 5.39 24.24
N ASP A 330 12.88 5.76 24.95
CA ASP A 330 12.78 6.62 26.15
C ASP A 330 12.29 8.02 25.78
N GLU A 331 12.79 8.57 24.67
CA GLU A 331 12.32 9.83 24.11
C GLU A 331 10.83 9.77 23.73
N HIS A 332 10.38 8.65 23.13
CA HIS A 332 8.96 8.41 22.85
C HIS A 332 8.11 8.48 24.11
N LEU A 333 8.50 7.77 25.18
CA LEU A 333 7.73 7.76 26.43
C LEU A 333 7.69 9.16 27.08
N GLN A 334 8.80 9.88 27.06
CA GLN A 334 8.87 11.27 27.54
C GLN A 334 7.98 12.19 26.70
N THR A 335 7.95 12.01 25.38
CA THR A 335 7.11 12.79 24.46
C THR A 335 5.63 12.54 24.74
N VAL A 336 5.21 11.28 24.90
CA VAL A 336 3.83 10.93 25.27
C VAL A 336 3.43 11.57 26.60
N ASP A 337 4.26 11.46 27.64
CA ASP A 337 4.01 12.04 28.96
C ASP A 337 3.93 13.57 28.91
N TYR A 338 4.86 14.22 28.22
CA TYR A 338 4.87 15.67 28.03
C TYR A 338 3.61 16.16 27.30
N LEU A 339 3.27 15.56 26.16
CA LEU A 339 2.13 15.99 25.34
C LEU A 339 0.81 15.72 26.03
N SER A 340 0.66 14.63 26.81
CA SER A 340 -0.57 14.36 27.56
C SER A 340 -0.94 15.48 28.53
N ARG A 341 0.06 16.23 29.04
CA ARG A 341 -0.13 17.34 29.99
C ARG A 341 -0.06 18.73 29.34
N SER A 342 0.46 18.79 28.09
CA SER A 342 0.62 20.05 27.38
C SER A 342 -0.72 20.61 26.90
N GLN A 343 -0.81 21.93 26.89
CA GLN A 343 -1.91 22.68 26.24
C GLN A 343 -1.45 23.28 24.90
N ARG A 344 -0.20 23.10 24.52
CA ARG A 344 0.32 23.54 23.23
C ARG A 344 -0.03 22.49 22.18
N SER A 345 -0.92 22.85 21.26
CA SER A 345 -1.42 21.96 20.23
C SER A 345 -0.28 21.45 19.34
N THR A 346 -0.32 20.15 19.08
CA THR A 346 0.67 19.44 18.26
C THR A 346 -0.05 18.44 17.37
N LEU A 347 0.43 18.25 16.15
CA LEU A 347 -0.03 17.18 15.28
C LEU A 347 0.96 16.02 15.35
N ILE A 348 0.46 14.85 15.74
CA ILE A 348 1.25 13.65 16.02
C ILE A 348 0.96 12.61 14.95
N ILE A 349 1.97 12.18 14.21
CA ILE A 349 1.90 11.08 13.25
C ILE A 349 2.70 9.91 13.81
N ALA A 350 2.04 8.78 14.07
CA ALA A 350 2.72 7.62 14.63
C ALA A 350 2.20 6.30 14.02
N ALA A 351 3.08 5.31 13.95
CA ALA A 351 2.75 3.96 13.47
C ALA A 351 2.15 3.11 14.62
N SER A 352 1.24 2.18 14.34
CA SER A 352 0.76 1.67 13.06
C SER A 352 -0.50 2.41 12.57
N GLY A 353 -0.72 2.35 11.24
CA GLY A 353 -1.85 3.04 10.62
C GLY A 353 -3.24 2.50 10.99
N MET A 354 -3.33 1.28 11.53
CA MET A 354 -4.59 0.64 11.98
C MET A 354 -4.69 0.56 13.52
N ALA A 355 -3.76 1.21 14.24
CA ALA A 355 -3.67 1.20 15.71
C ALA A 355 -3.57 -0.20 16.34
N SER A 356 -3.15 -1.22 15.58
CA SER A 356 -3.01 -2.62 16.05
C SER A 356 -1.75 -2.84 16.89
N GLY A 357 -0.94 -1.81 17.11
CA GLY A 357 0.31 -1.86 17.86
C GLY A 357 1.16 -0.62 17.55
N GLY A 358 2.42 -0.64 17.99
CA GLY A 358 3.35 0.45 17.76
C GLY A 358 3.13 1.67 18.67
N ARG A 359 3.88 2.74 18.40
CA ARG A 359 3.94 3.94 19.26
C ARG A 359 2.60 4.69 19.34
N ILE A 360 1.77 4.60 18.30
CA ILE A 360 0.44 5.23 18.28
C ILE A 360 -0.44 4.78 19.44
N VAL A 361 -0.32 3.53 19.88
CA VAL A 361 -1.13 2.96 20.96
C VAL A 361 -0.90 3.72 22.28
N ASN A 362 0.33 4.12 22.58
CA ASN A 362 0.63 4.88 23.79
C ASN A 362 0.01 6.28 23.76
N TYR A 363 0.01 6.96 22.62
CA TYR A 363 -0.70 8.24 22.45
C TYR A 363 -2.22 8.08 22.63
N LEU A 364 -2.80 7.04 22.03
CA LEU A 364 -4.22 6.76 22.16
C LEU A 364 -4.60 6.46 23.60
N LYS A 365 -3.83 5.62 24.32
CA LYS A 365 -4.07 5.34 25.74
C LYS A 365 -4.01 6.61 26.60
N ALA A 366 -3.06 7.51 26.31
CA ALA A 366 -2.86 8.72 27.09
C ALA A 366 -3.94 9.81 26.83
N MET A 367 -4.54 9.83 25.63
CA MET A 367 -5.27 11.01 25.16
C MET A 367 -6.71 10.74 24.72
N LEU A 368 -7.14 9.48 24.48
CA LEU A 368 -8.51 9.16 24.06
C LEU A 368 -9.58 9.59 25.08
N GLY A 369 -9.23 9.65 26.36
CA GLY A 369 -10.12 10.02 27.46
C GLY A 369 -10.39 11.52 27.61
N GLU A 370 -9.82 12.38 26.75
CA GLU A 370 -9.97 13.83 26.86
C GLU A 370 -10.61 14.43 25.59
N SER A 371 -11.71 15.17 25.76
CA SER A 371 -12.49 15.75 24.65
C SER A 371 -11.79 16.87 23.87
N ARG A 372 -10.69 17.43 24.40
CA ARG A 372 -9.88 18.43 23.69
C ARG A 372 -9.08 17.84 22.52
N HIS A 373 -8.78 16.53 22.54
CA HIS A 373 -7.99 15.87 21.53
C HIS A 373 -8.84 15.36 20.36
N GLN A 374 -8.17 15.12 19.25
CA GLN A 374 -8.78 14.60 18.03
C GLN A 374 -7.98 13.41 17.53
N VAL A 375 -8.67 12.36 17.10
CA VAL A 375 -8.08 11.24 16.37
C VAL A 375 -8.51 11.34 14.91
N LEU A 376 -7.55 11.40 14.00
CA LEU A 376 -7.80 11.54 12.58
C LEU A 376 -7.31 10.32 11.80
N PHE A 377 -8.24 9.59 11.19
CA PHE A 377 -7.93 8.51 10.27
C PHE A 377 -7.85 9.03 8.81
N THR A 378 -6.76 8.70 8.16
CA THR A 378 -6.46 9.14 6.77
C THR A 378 -6.34 7.96 5.80
N GLY A 379 -6.64 6.75 6.23
CA GLY A 379 -6.56 5.51 5.45
C GLY A 379 -7.65 4.50 5.80
N TYR A 380 -7.63 3.39 5.08
CA TYR A 380 -8.49 2.25 5.34
C TYR A 380 -8.23 1.68 6.75
N GLN A 381 -9.30 1.21 7.40
CA GLN A 381 -9.23 0.54 8.70
C GLN A 381 -9.85 -0.85 8.55
N ALA A 382 -9.03 -1.89 8.59
CA ALA A 382 -9.49 -3.27 8.43
C ALA A 382 -10.38 -3.70 9.60
N LYS A 383 -11.39 -4.51 9.32
CA LYS A 383 -12.29 -5.08 10.36
C LYS A 383 -11.47 -5.84 11.40
N GLY A 384 -11.86 -5.71 12.68
CA GLY A 384 -11.17 -6.36 13.80
C GLY A 384 -9.91 -5.63 14.27
N THR A 385 -9.60 -4.46 13.72
CA THR A 385 -8.50 -3.61 14.22
C THR A 385 -9.00 -2.56 15.21
N PRO A 386 -8.18 -2.14 16.19
CA PRO A 386 -8.54 -1.05 17.11
C PRO A 386 -8.88 0.25 16.39
N GLY A 387 -8.25 0.55 15.25
CA GLY A 387 -8.58 1.72 14.45
C GLY A 387 -10.01 1.68 13.90
N ALA A 388 -10.46 0.52 13.42
CA ALA A 388 -11.84 0.32 12.97
C ALA A 388 -12.83 0.48 14.13
N ASP A 389 -12.50 -0.03 15.31
CA ASP A 389 -13.33 0.12 16.52
C ASP A 389 -13.41 1.59 16.98
N ILE A 390 -12.29 2.33 16.97
CA ILE A 390 -12.29 3.77 17.30
C ILE A 390 -13.17 4.54 16.32
N LEU A 391 -13.06 4.29 15.02
CA LEU A 391 -13.90 4.92 13.99
C LEU A 391 -15.38 4.63 14.21
N ARG A 392 -15.72 3.39 14.56
CA ARG A 392 -17.10 2.94 14.72
C ARG A 392 -17.74 3.45 16.01
N TYR A 393 -17.02 3.35 17.13
CA TYR A 393 -17.59 3.60 18.46
C TYR A 393 -17.26 4.99 19.00
N GLY A 394 -16.20 5.64 18.51
CA GLY A 394 -15.78 6.97 18.94
C GLY A 394 -16.85 8.05 18.80
N PRO A 395 -17.52 8.19 17.65
CA PRO A 395 -18.60 9.20 17.47
C PRO A 395 -19.78 9.05 18.42
N GLN A 396 -19.92 7.89 19.08
CA GLN A 396 -20.99 7.59 20.03
C GLN A 396 -20.51 7.64 21.49
N GLY A 397 -19.27 8.09 21.76
CA GLY A 397 -18.68 8.08 23.09
C GLY A 397 -18.46 6.67 23.66
N GLY A 398 -18.18 5.71 22.78
CA GLY A 398 -17.96 4.32 23.15
C GLY A 398 -16.57 4.06 23.75
N TRP A 399 -16.07 2.84 23.57
CA TRP A 399 -14.75 2.42 24.05
C TRP A 399 -14.03 1.53 23.03
N VAL A 400 -12.73 1.44 23.19
CA VAL A 400 -11.85 0.55 22.41
C VAL A 400 -10.97 -0.28 23.33
N LYS A 401 -10.56 -1.47 22.90
CA LYS A 401 -9.60 -2.30 23.60
C LYS A 401 -8.20 -2.08 23.02
N LEU A 402 -7.27 -1.61 23.84
CA LEU A 402 -5.86 -1.40 23.48
C LEU A 402 -4.99 -2.20 24.45
N ASP A 403 -4.10 -3.06 23.92
CA ASP A 403 -3.25 -3.98 24.72
C ASP A 403 -4.01 -4.73 25.84
N GLY A 404 -5.22 -5.18 25.54
CA GLY A 404 -6.02 -5.95 26.47
C GLY A 404 -6.92 -5.12 27.40
N GLU A 405 -6.72 -3.82 27.54
CA GLU A 405 -7.47 -2.91 28.42
C GLU A 405 -8.50 -2.06 27.68
N LYS A 406 -9.56 -1.66 28.35
CA LYS A 406 -10.63 -0.80 27.81
C LYS A 406 -10.32 0.67 28.02
N TYR A 407 -10.42 1.46 26.96
CA TYR A 407 -10.26 2.92 26.97
C TYR A 407 -11.53 3.59 26.45
N THR A 408 -12.13 4.46 27.24
CA THR A 408 -13.28 5.27 26.82
C THR A 408 -12.83 6.33 25.82
N ILE A 409 -13.62 6.54 24.77
CA ILE A 409 -13.32 7.51 23.74
C ILE A 409 -14.12 8.78 23.99
N GLN A 410 -13.46 9.84 24.46
CA GLN A 410 -14.02 11.20 24.59
C GLN A 410 -13.42 12.14 23.53
N ALA A 411 -12.23 11.83 23.03
CA ALA A 411 -11.62 12.55 21.91
C ALA A 411 -12.53 12.52 20.68
N SER A 412 -12.56 13.60 19.92
CA SER A 412 -13.28 13.63 18.64
C SER A 412 -12.62 12.72 17.64
N VAL A 413 -13.43 11.94 16.90
CA VAL A 413 -12.93 10.99 15.91
C VAL A 413 -13.36 11.42 14.52
N HIS A 414 -12.39 11.59 13.63
CA HIS A 414 -12.57 12.08 12.28
C HIS A 414 -11.97 11.12 11.26
N GLN A 415 -12.53 11.12 10.04
CA GLN A 415 -11.96 10.44 8.89
C GLN A 415 -11.96 11.38 7.69
N ILE A 416 -10.81 11.51 7.03
CA ILE A 416 -10.70 12.20 5.74
C ILE A 416 -10.40 11.15 4.66
N SER A 417 -11.46 10.65 4.02
CA SER A 417 -11.36 9.61 2.97
C SER A 417 -10.57 10.07 1.74
N GLY A 418 -10.51 11.37 1.51
CA GLY A 418 -9.74 11.98 0.42
C GLY A 418 -8.23 11.74 0.47
N TYR A 419 -7.71 11.27 1.61
CA TYR A 419 -6.31 10.85 1.75
C TYR A 419 -6.09 9.37 1.43
N SER A 420 -7.09 8.58 1.10
CA SER A 420 -6.82 7.19 0.72
C SER A 420 -5.84 7.10 -0.45
N ALA A 421 -4.82 6.23 -0.32
CA ALA A 421 -3.84 5.99 -1.37
C ALA A 421 -4.40 5.14 -2.51
N HIS A 422 -5.40 4.29 -2.22
CA HIS A 422 -6.01 3.43 -3.23
C HIS A 422 -6.96 4.20 -4.17
N ALA A 423 -7.06 3.72 -5.37
CA ALA A 423 -8.11 4.09 -6.32
C ALA A 423 -9.50 3.79 -5.74
N ASP A 424 -10.47 4.65 -6.02
CA ASP A 424 -11.87 4.38 -5.69
C ASP A 424 -12.59 3.61 -6.83
N GLN A 425 -13.85 3.24 -6.62
CA GLN A 425 -14.65 2.50 -7.62
C GLN A 425 -14.58 3.15 -9.00
N LYS A 426 -14.75 4.48 -9.09
CA LYS A 426 -14.70 5.21 -10.35
C LYS A 426 -13.32 5.17 -10.99
N ASP A 427 -12.26 5.25 -10.20
CA ASP A 427 -10.89 5.21 -10.68
C ASP A 427 -10.55 3.81 -11.21
N LEU A 428 -10.97 2.75 -10.52
CA LEU A 428 -10.82 1.35 -10.94
C LEU A 428 -11.57 1.09 -12.26
N ILE A 429 -12.82 1.55 -12.37
CA ILE A 429 -13.60 1.46 -13.61
C ILE A 429 -12.91 2.24 -14.74
N ASN A 430 -12.42 3.43 -14.46
CA ASN A 430 -11.71 4.25 -15.45
C ASN A 430 -10.39 3.62 -15.88
N PHE A 431 -9.72 2.86 -15.02
CA PHE A 431 -8.51 2.13 -15.38
C PHE A 431 -8.77 1.13 -16.51
N VAL A 432 -9.93 0.46 -16.52
CA VAL A 432 -10.38 -0.43 -17.59
C VAL A 432 -10.91 0.36 -18.79
N LYS A 433 -11.81 1.33 -18.57
CA LYS A 433 -12.45 2.11 -19.65
C LYS A 433 -11.47 2.85 -20.55
N ARG A 434 -10.30 3.21 -20.05
CA ARG A 434 -9.25 3.92 -20.79
C ARG A 434 -8.30 3.00 -21.54
N MET A 435 -8.42 1.68 -21.41
CA MET A 435 -7.70 0.73 -22.25
C MET A 435 -8.22 0.81 -23.68
N ARG A 436 -7.35 0.64 -24.67
CA ARG A 436 -7.78 0.54 -26.07
C ARG A 436 -8.50 -0.77 -26.34
N TYR A 437 -8.05 -1.86 -25.73
CA TYR A 437 -8.65 -3.18 -25.77
C TYR A 437 -8.91 -3.63 -24.33
N TRP A 438 -10.20 -3.85 -24.03
CA TRP A 438 -10.62 -4.24 -22.69
C TRP A 438 -10.30 -5.70 -22.41
N PRO A 439 -10.10 -6.08 -21.14
CA PRO A 439 -9.84 -7.46 -20.76
C PRO A 439 -11.06 -8.34 -21.04
N GLN A 440 -10.81 -9.52 -21.60
CA GLN A 440 -11.84 -10.57 -21.73
C GLN A 440 -12.17 -11.19 -20.36
N GLU A 441 -11.22 -11.15 -19.43
CA GLU A 441 -11.39 -11.64 -18.08
C GLU A 441 -10.86 -10.62 -17.07
N ILE A 442 -11.71 -10.25 -16.09
CA ILE A 442 -11.29 -9.48 -14.90
C ILE A 442 -11.42 -10.39 -13.68
N ARG A 443 -10.33 -10.58 -12.95
CA ARG A 443 -10.30 -11.24 -11.64
C ARG A 443 -10.18 -10.20 -10.56
N LEU A 444 -11.20 -10.08 -9.70
CA LEU A 444 -11.22 -9.15 -8.59
C LEU A 444 -10.58 -9.79 -7.36
N VAL A 445 -9.56 -9.11 -6.85
CA VAL A 445 -8.74 -9.49 -5.69
C VAL A 445 -8.63 -8.30 -4.73
N HIS A 446 -8.00 -8.48 -3.59
CA HIS A 446 -7.59 -7.41 -2.68
C HIS A 446 -8.72 -6.46 -2.31
N GLY A 447 -9.77 -7.01 -1.70
CA GLY A 447 -10.96 -6.28 -1.24
C GLY A 447 -11.88 -7.15 -0.41
N ASP A 448 -12.65 -6.53 0.47
CA ASP A 448 -13.74 -7.19 1.19
C ASP A 448 -14.79 -7.73 0.19
N ASP A 449 -15.54 -8.76 0.56
CA ASP A 449 -16.57 -9.36 -0.30
C ASP A 449 -17.55 -8.32 -0.85
N GLN A 450 -18.03 -7.41 0.00
CA GLN A 450 -18.93 -6.33 -0.41
C GLN A 450 -18.31 -5.44 -1.50
N ALA A 451 -17.04 -5.09 -1.35
CA ALA A 451 -16.34 -4.23 -2.31
C ALA A 451 -16.11 -4.97 -3.64
N ARG A 452 -15.72 -6.26 -3.58
CA ARG A 452 -15.53 -7.10 -4.76
C ARG A 452 -16.84 -7.31 -5.53
N GLU A 453 -17.93 -7.63 -4.83
CA GLU A 453 -19.25 -7.82 -5.44
C GLU A 453 -19.77 -6.53 -6.09
N ALA A 454 -19.71 -5.40 -5.37
CA ALA A 454 -20.14 -4.11 -5.91
C ALA A 454 -19.35 -3.71 -7.17
N LEU A 455 -18.03 -3.95 -7.17
CA LEU A 455 -17.20 -3.65 -8.33
C LEU A 455 -17.47 -4.61 -9.49
N LYS A 456 -17.73 -5.88 -9.21
CA LYS A 456 -18.16 -6.88 -10.20
C LYS A 456 -19.42 -6.42 -10.92
N ASP A 457 -20.46 -6.03 -10.17
CA ASP A 457 -21.72 -5.56 -10.75
C ASP A 457 -21.51 -4.37 -11.69
N GLN A 458 -20.62 -3.45 -11.33
CA GLN A 458 -20.30 -2.29 -12.17
C GLN A 458 -19.58 -2.70 -13.48
N PHE A 459 -18.64 -3.65 -13.42
CA PHE A 459 -17.97 -4.12 -14.63
C PHE A 459 -18.89 -4.98 -15.51
N GLU A 460 -19.75 -5.83 -14.92
CA GLU A 460 -20.75 -6.59 -15.69
C GLU A 460 -21.75 -5.65 -16.36
N GLN A 461 -22.17 -4.58 -15.69
CA GLN A 461 -23.00 -3.55 -16.31
C GLN A 461 -22.26 -2.87 -17.47
N LEU A 462 -21.00 -2.47 -17.25
CA LEU A 462 -20.16 -1.85 -18.28
C LEU A 462 -20.03 -2.74 -19.51
N TYR A 463 -19.84 -4.04 -19.33
CA TYR A 463 -19.72 -4.99 -20.43
C TYR A 463 -21.05 -5.18 -21.16
N ARG A 464 -22.17 -5.31 -20.45
CA ARG A 464 -23.52 -5.38 -21.06
C ARG A 464 -23.89 -4.15 -21.89
N GLU A 465 -23.45 -2.97 -21.46
CA GLU A 465 -23.69 -1.71 -22.18
C GLU A 465 -22.80 -1.54 -23.42
N SER A 466 -21.74 -2.33 -23.54
CA SER A 466 -20.77 -2.24 -24.64
C SER A 466 -21.13 -3.22 -25.75
N ILE A 467 -21.63 -2.72 -26.88
CA ILE A 467 -22.08 -3.53 -28.02
C ILE A 467 -20.93 -4.39 -28.54
N GLY A 468 -21.13 -5.71 -28.58
CA GLY A 468 -20.21 -6.68 -29.18
C GLY A 468 -19.01 -7.03 -28.28
N PHE A 469 -19.06 -6.73 -26.98
CA PHE A 469 -18.04 -7.17 -26.03
C PHE A 469 -18.60 -8.24 -25.07
N ASP A 470 -17.95 -9.41 -25.06
CA ASP A 470 -18.32 -10.58 -24.22
C ASP A 470 -17.17 -10.89 -23.26
N GLY A 471 -17.03 -10.05 -22.20
CA GLY A 471 -16.06 -10.24 -21.15
C GLY A 471 -16.67 -10.80 -19.88
N GLN A 472 -15.87 -11.50 -19.07
CA GLN A 472 -16.31 -12.07 -17.80
C GLN A 472 -15.62 -11.40 -16.61
N VAL A 473 -16.34 -11.32 -15.48
CA VAL A 473 -15.81 -10.80 -14.21
C VAL A 473 -15.93 -11.89 -13.14
N ILE A 474 -14.77 -12.25 -12.57
CA ILE A 474 -14.64 -13.35 -11.62
C ILE A 474 -14.22 -12.77 -10.26
N LEU A 475 -14.90 -13.20 -9.20
CA LEU A 475 -14.36 -13.03 -7.84
C LEU A 475 -13.32 -14.13 -7.63
N ALA A 476 -12.07 -13.73 -7.40
CA ALA A 476 -10.99 -14.67 -7.11
C ALA A 476 -11.25 -15.41 -5.78
N ASN A 477 -10.91 -16.70 -5.74
CA ASN A 477 -11.06 -17.56 -4.57
C ASN A 477 -9.70 -18.16 -4.17
#